data_31b69cbcad0c6a8bbfe9af1714f721fc
#
_entry.id   31b69cbcad0c6a8bbfe9af1714f721fc
#
_cell.length_a   1.000
_cell.length_b   1.000
_cell.length_c   1.000
_cell.angle_alpha   90.00
_cell.angle_beta   90.00
_cell.angle_gamma   90.00
#
_symmetry.space_group_name_H-M   'P 1'
#
loop_
_entity.id
_entity.type
_entity.pdbx_description
1 polymer ?
#
loop_
_entity_poly.entity_id
_entity_poly.type
_entity_poly.pdbx_seq_one_letter_code
_entity_poly.pdbx_strand_id
1 'polypeptide(L)'
;MSSLDHRLSKVSETLDRMHPSGLLYTTYEARLLDQLDRSRLPQHVAVLADGNRRWARLNAPGEPLVAGYEAGADRLREFCTWCDAVGIPIITLWVLSTDNLQRAETGELGPLLKVIESLVDSLADNSRWRVQAVGDLDLLPDDMAESLCRAGRTSIGHVGMHINVAVAYG
;
A
#
# COMPACT_ATOMS: atom_id res chain seq x y z
N MET A 1 18.47 21.58 -9.70
CA MET A 1 17.99 20.58 -8.73
C MET A 1 17.03 19.70 -9.50
N SER A 2 17.38 18.44 -9.67
CA SER A 2 16.62 17.46 -10.46
C SER A 2 15.33 17.05 -9.72
N SER A 3 14.27 16.72 -10.47
CA SER A 3 13.03 16.09 -9.94
C SER A 3 13.32 14.89 -9.04
N LEU A 4 14.47 14.29 -9.21
CA LEU A 4 14.99 13.16 -8.44
C LEU A 4 15.40 13.56 -7.02
N ASP A 5 16.08 14.71 -6.87
CA ASP A 5 16.54 15.21 -5.58
C ASP A 5 15.36 15.53 -4.66
N HIS A 6 14.27 16.02 -5.23
CA HIS A 6 13.03 16.29 -4.48
C HIS A 6 12.31 15.02 -4.03
N ARG A 7 12.38 13.93 -4.82
CA ARG A 7 11.80 12.63 -4.47
C ARG A 7 12.58 11.93 -3.36
N LEU A 8 13.91 11.96 -3.46
CA LEU A 8 14.80 11.39 -2.46
C LEU A 8 14.68 12.11 -1.11
N SER A 9 14.51 13.44 -1.13
CA SER A 9 14.24 14.24 0.08
C SER A 9 12.94 13.80 0.79
N LYS A 10 11.85 13.54 0.07
CA LYS A 10 10.59 13.07 0.67
C LYS A 10 10.69 11.67 1.27
N VAL A 11 11.42 10.76 0.63
CA VAL A 11 11.69 9.41 1.19
C VAL A 11 12.50 9.53 2.47
N SER A 12 13.54 10.36 2.47
CA SER A 12 14.36 10.65 3.63
C SER A 12 13.54 11.19 4.81
N GLU A 13 12.65 12.17 4.56
CA GLU A 13 11.78 12.75 5.60
C GLU A 13 10.80 11.74 6.21
N THR A 14 10.33 10.77 5.42
CA THR A 14 9.43 9.72 5.90
C THR A 14 10.17 8.69 6.76
N LEU A 15 11.41 8.37 6.40
CA LEU A 15 12.26 7.42 7.12
C LEU A 15 12.81 8.00 8.43
N ASP A 16 13.11 9.30 8.49
CA ASP A 16 13.57 9.99 9.70
C ASP A 16 12.54 9.97 10.85
N ARG A 17 11.26 9.87 10.52
CA ARG A 17 10.19 9.77 11.54
C ARG A 17 10.12 8.39 12.21
N MET A 18 10.80 7.39 11.69
CA MET A 18 10.63 5.99 12.10
C MET A 18 11.81 5.41 12.91
N HIS A 19 12.98 6.09 12.99
CA HIS A 19 14.13 5.57 13.74
C HIS A 19 14.91 6.64 14.51
N PRO A 20 15.24 6.38 15.82
CA PRO A 20 16.02 7.31 16.64
C PRO A 20 17.51 7.47 16.24
N SER A 21 17.99 6.71 15.28
CA SER A 21 19.38 6.75 14.75
C SER A 21 19.47 7.40 13.36
N GLY A 22 18.51 8.27 13.01
CA GLY A 22 18.15 8.76 11.69
C GLY A 22 19.30 9.13 10.74
N LEU A 23 20.27 9.96 11.16
CA LEU A 23 21.21 10.58 10.22
C LEU A 23 22.15 9.59 9.51
N LEU A 24 22.63 8.57 10.22
CA LEU A 24 23.52 7.54 9.67
C LEU A 24 22.77 6.59 8.75
N TYR A 25 21.52 6.27 9.11
CA TYR A 25 20.66 5.37 8.34
C TYR A 25 20.22 6.03 7.03
N THR A 26 19.83 7.30 7.08
CA THR A 26 19.44 8.11 5.91
C THR A 26 20.60 8.24 4.91
N THR A 27 21.84 8.44 5.41
CA THR A 27 23.03 8.52 4.56
C THR A 27 23.33 7.17 3.91
N TYR A 28 23.14 6.07 4.62
CA TYR A 28 23.33 4.72 4.10
C TYR A 28 22.29 4.37 3.02
N GLU A 29 21.02 4.68 3.27
CA GLU A 29 19.92 4.47 2.30
C GLU A 29 20.11 5.30 1.03
N ALA A 30 20.47 6.58 1.16
CA ALA A 30 20.78 7.44 0.01
C ALA A 30 21.92 6.83 -0.84
N ARG A 31 22.94 6.28 -0.19
CA ARG A 31 24.05 5.62 -0.86
C ARG A 31 23.62 4.32 -1.57
N LEU A 32 22.74 3.53 -0.94
CA LEU A 32 22.17 2.33 -1.58
C LEU A 32 21.33 2.68 -2.79
N LEU A 33 20.50 3.73 -2.70
CA LEU A 33 19.67 4.21 -3.81
C LEU A 33 20.52 4.69 -4.99
N ASP A 34 21.66 5.35 -4.71
CA ASP A 34 22.61 5.80 -5.74
C ASP A 34 23.34 4.64 -6.43
N GLN A 35 23.54 3.53 -5.71
CA GLN A 35 24.19 2.33 -6.23
C GLN A 35 23.25 1.38 -6.97
N LEU A 36 21.93 1.63 -6.92
CA LEU A 36 20.95 0.79 -7.62
C LEU A 36 21.14 0.88 -9.13
N ASP A 37 21.40 -0.27 -9.73
CA ASP A 37 21.34 -0.41 -11.19
C ASP A 37 19.87 -0.39 -11.64
N ARG A 38 19.40 0.75 -12.09
CA ARG A 38 18.01 0.98 -12.50
C ARG A 38 17.59 0.11 -13.68
N SER A 39 18.54 -0.36 -14.50
CA SER A 39 18.27 -1.27 -15.62
C SER A 39 17.86 -2.67 -15.14
N ARG A 40 18.17 -3.01 -13.90
CA ARG A 40 17.91 -4.32 -13.28
C ARG A 40 16.76 -4.31 -12.28
N LEU A 41 16.09 -3.17 -12.11
CA LEU A 41 14.93 -3.09 -11.24
C LEU A 41 13.75 -3.92 -11.81
N PRO A 42 12.97 -4.56 -10.93
CA PRO A 42 11.77 -5.27 -11.37
C PRO A 42 10.79 -4.29 -12.00
N GLN A 43 10.13 -4.73 -13.06
CA GLN A 43 9.09 -3.96 -13.73
C GLN A 43 7.73 -4.09 -13.02
N HIS A 44 7.57 -5.10 -12.19
CA HIS A 44 6.37 -5.35 -11.42
C HIS A 44 6.73 -6.03 -10.10
N VAL A 45 6.23 -5.50 -9.00
CA VAL A 45 6.38 -6.09 -7.66
C VAL A 45 5.00 -6.37 -7.09
N ALA A 46 4.80 -7.59 -6.59
CA ALA A 46 3.58 -7.96 -5.88
C ALA A 46 3.87 -8.20 -4.39
N VAL A 47 2.96 -7.76 -3.54
CA VAL A 47 3.03 -7.93 -2.08
C VAL A 47 1.74 -8.55 -1.57
N LEU A 48 1.89 -9.62 -0.80
CA LEU A 48 0.80 -10.22 -0.04
C LEU A 48 0.78 -9.62 1.38
N ALA A 49 -0.32 -8.95 1.73
CA ALA A 49 -0.50 -8.33 3.05
C ALA A 49 -0.91 -9.38 4.08
N ASP A 50 0.06 -10.07 4.66
CA ASP A 50 -0.16 -11.10 5.70
C ASP A 50 0.43 -10.69 7.06
N GLY A 51 -0.08 -11.31 8.12
CA GLY A 51 0.41 -11.15 9.48
C GLY A 51 -0.26 -10.05 10.31
N ASN A 52 -1.20 -9.28 9.78
CA ASN A 52 -1.87 -8.16 10.45
C ASN A 52 -2.49 -8.57 11.80
N ARG A 53 -3.20 -9.70 11.88
CA ARG A 53 -3.79 -10.22 13.13
C ARG A 53 -2.73 -10.63 14.15
N ARG A 54 -1.63 -11.22 13.70
CA ARG A 54 -0.49 -11.60 14.57
C ARG A 54 0.18 -10.35 15.11
N TRP A 55 0.39 -9.35 14.25
CA TRP A 55 0.94 -8.07 14.66
C TRP A 55 0.08 -7.38 15.72
N ALA A 56 -1.24 -7.31 15.53
CA ALA A 56 -2.17 -6.73 16.51
C ALA A 56 -2.05 -7.40 17.89
N ARG A 57 -2.05 -8.74 17.94
CA ARG A 57 -1.92 -9.48 19.19
C ARG A 57 -0.61 -9.21 19.94
N LEU A 58 0.48 -8.95 19.21
CA LEU A 58 1.80 -8.74 19.80
C LEU A 58 2.07 -7.29 20.16
N ASN A 59 1.58 -6.32 19.36
CA ASN A 59 1.95 -4.91 19.47
C ASN A 59 0.82 -4.02 20.00
N ALA A 60 -0.43 -4.50 19.95
CA ALA A 60 -1.60 -3.81 20.47
C ALA A 60 -2.48 -4.78 21.31
N PRO A 61 -1.93 -5.38 22.39
CA PRO A 61 -2.68 -6.34 23.21
C PRO A 61 -3.85 -5.64 23.90
N GLY A 62 -5.06 -6.21 23.71
CA GLY A 62 -6.29 -5.62 24.25
C GLY A 62 -7.01 -4.66 23.30
N GLU A 63 -6.39 -4.22 22.22
CA GLU A 63 -7.02 -3.45 21.17
C GLU A 63 -7.76 -4.36 20.17
N PRO A 64 -8.78 -3.83 19.46
CA PRO A 64 -9.44 -4.56 18.38
C PRO A 64 -8.44 -4.94 17.27
N LEU A 65 -8.69 -6.06 16.58
CA LEU A 65 -7.84 -6.54 15.50
C LEU A 65 -7.70 -5.54 14.33
N VAL A 66 -8.61 -4.58 14.22
CA VAL A 66 -8.54 -3.51 13.23
C VAL A 66 -7.24 -2.70 13.33
N ALA A 67 -6.68 -2.51 14.52
CA ALA A 67 -5.38 -1.86 14.70
C ALA A 67 -4.25 -2.51 13.88
N GLY A 68 -4.30 -3.84 13.72
CA GLY A 68 -3.36 -4.55 12.87
C GLY A 68 -3.59 -4.33 11.39
N TYR A 69 -4.85 -4.20 10.96
CA TYR A 69 -5.18 -3.90 9.57
C TYR A 69 -4.77 -2.47 9.19
N GLU A 70 -5.00 -1.51 10.08
CA GLU A 70 -4.56 -0.11 9.93
C GLU A 70 -3.04 -0.01 9.83
N ALA A 71 -2.32 -0.65 10.75
CA ALA A 71 -0.86 -0.71 10.70
C ALA A 71 -0.34 -1.35 9.40
N GLY A 72 -1.03 -2.40 8.91
CA GLY A 72 -0.71 -3.03 7.63
C GLY A 72 -0.96 -2.08 6.45
N ALA A 73 -2.07 -1.35 6.45
CA ALA A 73 -2.38 -0.36 5.41
C ALA A 73 -1.34 0.77 5.37
N ASP A 74 -0.89 1.26 6.52
CA ASP A 74 0.17 2.26 6.61
C ASP A 74 1.47 1.76 5.99
N ARG A 75 1.85 0.51 6.28
CA ARG A 75 3.02 -0.11 5.65
C ARG A 75 2.90 -0.26 4.14
N LEU A 76 1.70 -0.55 3.63
CA LEU A 76 1.47 -0.61 2.19
C LEU A 76 1.58 0.78 1.54
N ARG A 77 1.12 1.86 2.20
CA ARG A 77 1.32 3.24 1.72
C ARG A 77 2.81 3.60 1.62
N GLU A 78 3.57 3.27 2.65
CA GLU A 78 5.03 3.47 2.67
C GLU A 78 5.71 2.66 1.57
N PHE A 79 5.34 1.39 1.42
CA PHE A 79 5.85 0.52 0.36
C PHE A 79 5.61 1.11 -1.04
N CYS A 80 4.40 1.64 -1.29
CA CYS A 80 4.10 2.34 -2.56
C CYS A 80 5.02 3.55 -2.76
N THR A 81 5.26 4.33 -1.70
CA THR A 81 6.16 5.48 -1.76
C THR A 81 7.60 5.06 -2.10
N TRP A 82 8.09 3.99 -1.51
CA TRP A 82 9.44 3.46 -1.81
C TRP A 82 9.53 2.95 -3.25
N CYS A 83 8.55 2.17 -3.72
CA CYS A 83 8.51 1.67 -5.09
C CYS A 83 8.51 2.83 -6.11
N ASP A 84 7.72 3.87 -5.87
CA ASP A 84 7.68 5.06 -6.74
C ASP A 84 9.02 5.82 -6.72
N ALA A 85 9.65 5.95 -5.55
CA ALA A 85 10.94 6.63 -5.42
C ALA A 85 12.07 5.93 -6.20
N VAL A 86 12.11 4.60 -6.20
CA VAL A 86 13.09 3.84 -6.96
C VAL A 86 12.73 3.70 -8.44
N GLY A 87 11.49 3.96 -8.82
CA GLY A 87 11.03 3.97 -10.21
C GLY A 87 10.44 2.63 -10.67
N ILE A 88 9.88 1.82 -9.77
CA ILE A 88 9.11 0.62 -10.13
C ILE A 88 7.79 1.05 -10.76
N PRO A 89 7.48 0.65 -12.00
CA PRO A 89 6.33 1.17 -12.72
C PRO A 89 5.00 0.52 -12.32
N ILE A 90 5.01 -0.74 -11.86
CA ILE A 90 3.79 -1.49 -11.54
C ILE A 90 3.94 -2.19 -10.20
N ILE A 91 2.92 -2.08 -9.35
CA ILE A 91 2.82 -2.89 -8.13
C ILE A 91 1.45 -3.56 -8.02
N THR A 92 1.40 -4.70 -7.33
CA THR A 92 0.15 -5.36 -6.96
C THR A 92 0.13 -5.57 -5.45
N LEU A 93 -0.89 -5.05 -4.80
CA LEU A 93 -1.15 -5.24 -3.37
C LEU A 93 -2.27 -6.27 -3.22
N TRP A 94 -1.96 -7.45 -2.71
CA TRP A 94 -2.99 -8.44 -2.41
C TRP A 94 -3.49 -8.24 -0.98
N VAL A 95 -4.64 -7.62 -0.83
CA VAL A 95 -5.18 -7.18 0.46
C VAL A 95 -6.35 -8.02 0.97
N LEU A 96 -7.11 -8.68 0.06
CA LEU A 96 -8.25 -9.50 0.42
C LEU A 96 -8.39 -10.69 -0.53
N SER A 97 -8.32 -11.92 0.02
CA SER A 97 -8.63 -13.13 -0.72
C SER A 97 -10.14 -13.47 -0.65
N THR A 98 -10.63 -14.30 -1.57
CA THR A 98 -11.99 -14.85 -1.48
C THR A 98 -12.23 -15.63 -0.19
N ASP A 99 -11.23 -16.37 0.30
CA ASP A 99 -11.29 -17.08 1.59
C ASP A 99 -11.49 -16.15 2.77
N ASN A 100 -10.99 -14.91 2.70
CA ASN A 100 -11.19 -13.93 3.77
C ASN A 100 -12.66 -13.45 3.85
N LEU A 101 -13.40 -13.46 2.75
CA LEU A 101 -14.82 -13.11 2.72
C LEU A 101 -15.67 -14.10 3.51
N GLN A 102 -15.29 -15.39 3.52
CA GLN A 102 -15.98 -16.43 4.28
C GLN A 102 -15.88 -16.22 5.80
N ARG A 103 -15.01 -15.32 6.27
CA ARG A 103 -14.86 -14.95 7.69
C ARG A 103 -15.85 -13.88 8.16
N ALA A 104 -16.90 -13.59 7.39
CA ALA A 104 -17.94 -12.62 7.76
C ALA A 104 -18.59 -12.94 9.13
N GLU A 105 -18.68 -14.22 9.50
CA GLU A 105 -19.24 -14.70 10.76
C GLU A 105 -18.45 -14.24 12.01
N THR A 106 -17.19 -13.86 11.87
CA THR A 106 -16.34 -13.44 13.00
C THR A 106 -16.48 -11.95 13.35
N GLY A 107 -17.26 -11.19 12.58
CA GLY A 107 -17.38 -9.73 12.76
C GLY A 107 -16.14 -8.93 12.36
N GLU A 108 -15.08 -9.58 11.90
CA GLU A 108 -13.81 -8.93 11.51
C GLU A 108 -13.86 -8.33 10.09
N LEU A 109 -14.73 -8.84 9.22
CA LEU A 109 -14.78 -8.47 7.82
C LEU A 109 -15.11 -6.99 7.62
N GLY A 110 -16.16 -6.48 8.28
CA GLY A 110 -16.58 -5.09 8.11
C GLY A 110 -15.49 -4.07 8.42
N PRO A 111 -14.80 -4.14 9.58
CA PRO A 111 -13.65 -3.29 9.87
C PRO A 111 -12.51 -3.43 8.84
N LEU A 112 -12.21 -4.64 8.37
CA LEU A 112 -11.18 -4.87 7.35
C LEU A 112 -11.54 -4.18 6.02
N LEU A 113 -12.79 -4.32 5.55
CA LEU A 113 -13.26 -3.69 4.31
C LEU A 113 -13.12 -2.17 4.37
N LYS A 114 -13.46 -1.55 5.50
CA LYS A 114 -13.28 -0.09 5.70
C LYS A 114 -11.81 0.34 5.63
N VAL A 115 -10.91 -0.44 6.19
CA VAL A 115 -9.47 -0.15 6.12
C VAL A 115 -8.98 -0.25 4.67
N ILE A 116 -9.45 -1.26 3.91
CA ILE A 116 -9.10 -1.42 2.49
C ILE A 116 -9.63 -0.26 1.67
N GLU A 117 -10.88 0.16 1.88
CA GLU A 117 -11.48 1.32 1.22
C GLU A 117 -10.66 2.59 1.48
N SER A 118 -10.35 2.87 2.75
CA SER A 118 -9.50 4.02 3.13
C SER A 118 -8.10 3.95 2.52
N LEU A 119 -7.52 2.76 2.41
CA LEU A 119 -6.24 2.57 1.73
C LEU A 119 -6.36 2.95 0.25
N VAL A 120 -7.34 2.39 -0.45
CA VAL A 120 -7.52 2.62 -1.90
C VAL A 120 -7.80 4.09 -2.20
N ASP A 121 -8.67 4.74 -1.43
CA ASP A 121 -8.95 6.17 -1.57
C ASP A 121 -7.66 6.99 -1.37
N SER A 122 -6.89 6.71 -0.33
CA SER A 122 -5.63 7.43 -0.07
C SER A 122 -4.56 7.22 -1.16
N LEU A 123 -4.55 6.06 -1.82
CA LEU A 123 -3.66 5.80 -2.96
C LEU A 123 -4.14 6.55 -4.21
N ALA A 124 -5.44 6.62 -4.44
CA ALA A 124 -6.03 7.30 -5.59
C ALA A 124 -5.95 8.84 -5.48
N ASP A 125 -5.91 9.39 -4.26
CA ASP A 125 -5.70 10.82 -4.00
C ASP A 125 -4.29 11.30 -4.39
N ASN A 126 -3.35 10.37 -4.55
CA ASN A 126 -2.04 10.72 -5.09
C ASN A 126 -2.17 11.02 -6.59
N SER A 127 -1.98 12.29 -6.96
CA SER A 127 -2.17 12.79 -8.34
C SER A 127 -1.26 12.14 -9.40
N ARG A 128 -0.37 11.24 -9.01
CA ARG A 128 0.57 10.56 -9.90
C ARG A 128 0.27 9.08 -10.09
N TRP A 129 -0.36 8.43 -9.11
CA TRP A 129 -0.56 6.98 -9.12
C TRP A 129 -1.89 6.63 -9.79
N ARG A 130 -1.84 5.71 -10.72
CA ARG A 130 -3.04 5.11 -11.29
C ARG A 130 -3.41 3.89 -10.44
N VAL A 131 -4.57 3.91 -9.83
CA VAL A 131 -5.07 2.82 -8.97
C VAL A 131 -6.14 2.03 -9.70
N GLN A 132 -6.11 0.71 -9.57
CA GLN A 132 -7.12 -0.18 -10.14
C GLN A 132 -7.39 -1.33 -9.18
N ALA A 133 -8.64 -1.53 -8.81
CA ALA A 133 -9.06 -2.75 -8.14
C ALA A 133 -9.11 -3.92 -9.14
N VAL A 134 -8.64 -5.09 -8.73
CA VAL A 134 -8.66 -6.33 -9.49
C VAL A 134 -9.19 -7.46 -8.61
N GLY A 135 -10.06 -8.30 -9.14
CA GLY A 135 -10.71 -9.40 -8.44
C GLY A 135 -12.19 -9.46 -8.72
N ASP A 136 -12.91 -10.28 -8.00
CA ASP A 136 -14.36 -10.44 -8.14
C ASP A 136 -15.10 -9.44 -7.24
N LEU A 137 -15.32 -8.23 -7.75
CA LEU A 137 -15.96 -7.16 -7.01
C LEU A 137 -17.44 -7.43 -6.70
N ASP A 138 -18.09 -8.36 -7.42
CA ASP A 138 -19.47 -8.76 -7.18
C ASP A 138 -19.64 -9.53 -5.85
N LEU A 139 -18.53 -10.01 -5.27
CA LEU A 139 -18.51 -10.63 -3.96
C LEU A 139 -18.43 -9.64 -2.79
N LEU A 140 -18.26 -8.36 -3.09
CA LEU A 140 -18.14 -7.28 -2.10
C LEU A 140 -19.51 -6.61 -1.86
N PRO A 141 -19.72 -5.92 -0.73
CA PRO A 141 -20.83 -5.00 -0.58
C PRO A 141 -20.85 -3.94 -1.70
N ASP A 142 -22.05 -3.61 -2.20
CA ASP A 142 -22.23 -2.70 -3.34
C ASP A 142 -21.56 -1.35 -3.15
N ASP A 143 -21.63 -0.76 -1.95
CA ASP A 143 -21.02 0.51 -1.58
C ASP A 143 -19.49 0.46 -1.67
N MET A 144 -18.88 -0.64 -1.25
CA MET A 144 -17.44 -0.84 -1.38
C MET A 144 -17.03 -1.04 -2.84
N ALA A 145 -17.74 -1.88 -3.58
CA ALA A 145 -17.45 -2.11 -5.01
C ALA A 145 -17.52 -0.79 -5.78
N GLU A 146 -18.54 0.05 -5.51
CA GLU A 146 -18.66 1.38 -6.12
C GLU A 146 -17.50 2.31 -5.72
N SER A 147 -17.09 2.31 -4.45
CA SER A 147 -15.95 3.11 -3.95
C SER A 147 -14.66 2.72 -4.67
N LEU A 148 -14.36 1.43 -4.79
CA LEU A 148 -13.20 0.93 -5.51
C LEU A 148 -13.21 1.31 -7.00
N CYS A 149 -14.37 1.18 -7.65
CA CYS A 149 -14.56 1.62 -9.03
C CYS A 149 -14.38 3.14 -9.19
N ARG A 150 -14.84 3.94 -8.25
CA ARG A 150 -14.67 5.39 -8.21
C ARG A 150 -13.18 5.76 -8.13
N ALA A 151 -12.42 5.17 -7.22
CA ALA A 151 -10.98 5.37 -7.10
C ALA A 151 -10.24 5.07 -8.42
N GLY A 152 -10.63 3.99 -9.11
CA GLY A 152 -10.09 3.67 -10.44
C GLY A 152 -10.41 4.73 -11.49
N ARG A 153 -11.64 5.25 -11.52
CA ARG A 153 -12.05 6.30 -12.45
C ARG A 153 -11.36 7.64 -12.20
N THR A 154 -11.20 8.04 -10.94
CA THR A 154 -10.57 9.32 -10.58
C THR A 154 -9.08 9.33 -10.90
N SER A 155 -8.41 8.19 -10.79
CA SER A 155 -6.97 8.05 -11.04
C SER A 155 -6.59 7.62 -12.46
N ILE A 156 -7.57 7.37 -13.36
CA ILE A 156 -7.32 6.80 -14.69
C ILE A 156 -6.39 7.65 -15.57
N GLY A 157 -6.39 8.96 -15.38
CA GLY A 157 -5.54 9.90 -16.11
C GLY A 157 -4.13 10.06 -15.54
N HIS A 158 -3.82 9.45 -14.42
CA HIS A 158 -2.50 9.56 -13.79
C HIS A 158 -1.48 8.71 -14.56
N VAL A 159 -0.30 9.29 -14.82
CA VAL A 159 0.73 8.68 -15.70
C VAL A 159 1.93 8.10 -14.94
N GLY A 160 1.90 8.12 -13.62
CA GLY A 160 2.98 7.56 -12.77
C GLY A 160 2.84 6.05 -12.56
N MET A 161 3.20 5.61 -11.36
CA MET A 161 3.15 4.19 -11.00
C MET A 161 1.71 3.65 -11.06
N HIS A 162 1.56 2.43 -11.61
CA HIS A 162 0.29 1.72 -11.65
C HIS A 162 0.18 0.78 -10.44
N ILE A 163 -0.88 0.94 -9.67
CA ILE A 163 -1.15 0.15 -8.47
C ILE A 163 -2.39 -0.70 -8.69
N ASN A 164 -2.20 -2.01 -8.78
CA ASN A 164 -3.29 -2.97 -8.72
C ASN A 164 -3.57 -3.32 -7.25
N VAL A 165 -4.81 -3.20 -6.83
CA VAL A 165 -5.24 -3.64 -5.50
C VAL A 165 -6.11 -4.88 -5.68
N ALA A 166 -5.56 -6.05 -5.33
CA ALA A 166 -6.25 -7.33 -5.45
C ALA A 166 -7.18 -7.53 -4.25
N VAL A 167 -8.49 -7.49 -4.55
CA VAL A 167 -9.60 -7.57 -3.60
C VAL A 167 -10.55 -8.65 -4.05
N ALA A 168 -10.96 -9.55 -3.14
CA ALA A 168 -11.75 -10.73 -3.49
C ALA A 168 -11.08 -11.54 -4.63
N TYR A 169 -9.77 -11.77 -4.51
CA TYR A 169 -8.95 -12.41 -5.53
C TYR A 169 -8.44 -13.77 -5.03
N GLY A 170 -8.55 -14.82 -5.87
CA GLY A 170 -8.07 -16.19 -5.62
C GLY A 170 -9.17 -17.18 -5.42
#